data_4b1e02f19f0d88e215b8eeb00f551303
#
_entry.id   4b1e02f19f0d88e215b8eeb00f551303
#
_cell.length_a   1.000
_cell.length_b   1.000
_cell.length_c   1.000
_cell.angle_alpha   90.00
_cell.angle_beta   90.00
_cell.angle_gamma   90.00
#
_symmetry.space_group_name_H-M   'P 1'
#
loop_
_entity.id
_entity.type
_entity.pdbx_description
1 polymer ?
#
loop_
_entity_poly.entity_id
_entity_poly.type
_entity_poly.pdbx_seq_one_letter_code
_entity_poly.pdbx_strand_id
1 'polypeptide(L)'
;MQNTVILVTKPYLGSVESGDAEFGAEMLDKFFHTLESRKERPTAICFYTEGVKALAVGSPLETGLRLLQGLGVKLAVCGSCADRYGVADKLAVGEIVGMPGIVEWMAQAEKVITI
;
A
#
# COMPACT_ATOMS: atom_id res chain seq x y z
N MET A 1 13.08 8.67 5.76
CA MET A 1 11.62 8.45 5.95
C MET A 1 11.27 7.81 7.29
N GLN A 2 12.05 8.12 8.32
CA GLN A 2 11.71 7.64 9.66
C GLN A 2 10.34 8.16 10.06
N ASN A 3 9.59 7.33 10.73
CA ASN A 3 8.30 7.67 11.30
C ASN A 3 7.34 8.26 10.28
N THR A 4 7.40 7.74 9.07
CA THR A 4 6.54 8.17 7.95
C THR A 4 5.54 7.06 7.66
N VAL A 5 4.29 7.43 7.44
CA VAL A 5 3.24 6.51 7.02
C VAL A 5 2.75 6.97 5.65
N ILE A 6 2.65 6.03 4.73
CA ILE A 6 2.15 6.29 3.38
C ILE A 6 0.75 5.69 3.26
N LEU A 7 -0.20 6.45 2.76
CA LEU A 7 -1.56 6.00 2.52
C LEU A 7 -1.74 5.74 1.03
N VAL A 8 -2.13 4.53 0.70
CA VAL A 8 -2.37 4.11 -0.69
C VAL A 8 -3.87 3.95 -0.88
N THR A 9 -4.46 4.78 -1.73
CA THR A 9 -5.90 4.84 -1.93
C THR A 9 -6.37 4.15 -3.20
N LYS A 10 -5.45 3.77 -4.08
CA LYS A 10 -5.75 3.18 -5.39
C LYS A 10 -4.56 2.37 -5.86
N PRO A 11 -4.76 1.36 -6.75
CA PRO A 11 -3.67 0.49 -7.18
C PRO A 11 -2.83 1.08 -8.33
N TYR A 12 -2.71 2.40 -8.39
CA TYR A 12 -1.88 3.10 -9.35
C TYR A 12 -1.44 4.44 -8.77
N LEU A 13 -0.39 5.01 -9.33
CA LEU A 13 0.16 6.28 -8.88
C LEU A 13 -0.39 7.40 -9.77
N GLY A 14 -0.77 8.51 -9.14
CA GLY A 14 -1.27 9.67 -9.85
C GLY A 14 -2.71 9.51 -10.32
N SER A 15 -3.12 10.38 -11.23
CA SER A 15 -4.45 10.31 -11.83
C SER A 15 -4.34 9.60 -13.16
N VAL A 16 -5.16 8.57 -13.36
CA VAL A 16 -5.21 7.90 -14.65
C VAL A 16 -6.59 8.13 -15.23
N GLU A 17 -6.61 8.62 -16.46
CA GLU A 17 -7.82 8.71 -17.23
C GLU A 17 -7.92 7.46 -18.10
N SER A 18 -8.96 7.33 -18.86
CA SER A 18 -9.26 6.09 -19.56
C SER A 18 -8.03 5.48 -20.25
N GLY A 19 -7.70 4.27 -19.88
CA GLY A 19 -6.66 3.48 -20.54
C GLY A 19 -5.29 3.51 -19.90
N ASP A 20 -5.04 4.40 -18.93
CA ASP A 20 -3.70 4.55 -18.34
C ASP A 20 -3.52 3.86 -16.99
N ALA A 21 -4.49 3.06 -16.56
CA ALA A 21 -4.38 2.38 -15.27
C ALA A 21 -3.17 1.46 -15.20
N GLU A 22 -2.84 0.80 -16.30
CA GLU A 22 -1.68 -0.08 -16.38
C GLU A 22 -0.38 0.69 -16.19
N PHE A 23 -0.25 1.83 -16.86
CA PHE A 23 0.92 2.68 -16.69
C PHE A 23 1.00 3.24 -15.27
N GLY A 24 -0.14 3.63 -14.70
CA GLY A 24 -0.18 4.09 -13.31
C GLY A 24 0.26 3.02 -12.32
N ALA A 25 -0.11 1.76 -12.58
CA ALA A 25 0.35 0.63 -11.77
C ALA A 25 1.87 0.42 -11.91
N GLU A 26 2.41 0.57 -13.11
CA GLU A 26 3.87 0.51 -13.31
C GLU A 26 4.58 1.60 -12.51
N MET A 27 4.02 2.80 -12.47
CA MET A 27 4.61 3.89 -11.71
C MET A 27 4.54 3.64 -10.21
N LEU A 28 3.44 3.07 -9.73
CA LEU A 28 3.33 2.69 -8.33
C LEU A 28 4.35 1.60 -7.98
N ASP A 29 4.55 0.64 -8.87
CA ASP A 29 5.57 -0.39 -8.69
C ASP A 29 6.97 0.22 -8.59
N LYS A 30 7.29 1.17 -9.46
CA LYS A 30 8.57 1.90 -9.38
C LYS A 30 8.70 2.65 -8.07
N PHE A 31 7.62 3.24 -7.60
CA PHE A 31 7.60 3.95 -6.32
C PHE A 31 7.96 2.99 -5.17
N PHE A 32 7.32 1.83 -5.13
CA PHE A 32 7.60 0.84 -4.08
C PHE A 32 9.03 0.30 -4.18
N HIS A 33 9.52 0.01 -5.37
CA HIS A 33 10.90 -0.45 -5.54
C HIS A 33 11.91 0.64 -5.16
N THR A 34 11.59 1.90 -5.39
CA THR A 34 12.43 3.02 -4.96
C THR A 34 12.49 3.09 -3.43
N LEU A 35 11.35 2.91 -2.77
CA LEU A 35 11.33 2.84 -1.30
C LEU A 35 12.18 1.69 -0.78
N GLU A 36 12.08 0.54 -1.42
CA GLU A 36 12.81 -0.66 -1.02
C GLU A 36 14.33 -0.43 -1.09
N SER A 37 14.80 0.29 -2.10
CA SER A 37 16.23 0.53 -2.28
C SER A 37 16.82 1.60 -1.36
N ARG A 38 15.99 2.34 -0.63
CA ARG A 38 16.46 3.37 0.29
C ARG A 38 16.93 2.78 1.60
N LYS A 39 17.86 3.47 2.26
CA LYS A 39 18.30 3.14 3.61
C LYS A 39 17.19 3.32 4.62
N GLU A 40 16.48 4.45 4.51
CA GLU A 40 15.37 4.77 5.39
C GLU A 40 14.07 4.52 4.65
N ARG A 41 13.19 3.75 5.27
CA ARG A 41 11.93 3.35 4.68
C ARG A 41 10.78 3.81 5.57
N PRO A 42 9.56 3.91 5.03
CA PRO A 42 8.42 4.26 5.87
C PRO A 42 8.20 3.20 6.95
N THR A 43 7.61 3.61 8.06
CA THR A 43 7.26 2.70 9.14
C THR A 43 6.15 1.76 8.72
N ALA A 44 5.15 2.32 8.02
CA ALA A 44 4.01 1.56 7.55
C ALA A 44 3.46 2.15 6.26
N ILE A 45 2.82 1.30 5.49
CA ILE A 45 2.02 1.69 4.32
C ILE A 45 0.62 1.15 4.58
N CYS A 46 -0.37 2.03 4.54
CA CYS A 46 -1.75 1.67 4.80
C CYS A 46 -2.55 1.71 3.50
N PHE A 47 -3.40 0.70 3.31
CA PHE A 47 -4.15 0.53 2.08
C PHE A 47 -5.64 0.57 2.40
N TYR A 48 -6.37 1.45 1.73
CA TYR A 48 -7.82 1.52 1.86
C TYR A 48 -8.45 1.88 0.53
N THR A 49 -9.78 1.82 0.47
CA THR A 49 -10.56 1.91 -0.76
C THR A 49 -9.95 1.00 -1.82
N GLU A 50 -9.80 1.43 -3.05
CA GLU A 50 -9.26 0.60 -4.13
C GLU A 50 -7.79 0.22 -3.93
N GLY A 51 -7.08 0.91 -3.02
CA GLY A 51 -5.69 0.60 -2.72
C GLY A 51 -5.47 -0.83 -2.27
N VAL A 52 -6.48 -1.45 -1.64
CA VAL A 52 -6.35 -2.84 -1.18
C VAL A 52 -6.16 -3.84 -2.32
N LYS A 53 -6.55 -3.47 -3.54
CA LYS A 53 -6.37 -4.35 -4.71
C LYS A 53 -4.90 -4.60 -5.02
N ALA A 54 -4.01 -3.68 -4.62
CA ALA A 54 -2.58 -3.82 -4.83
C ALA A 54 -1.99 -5.01 -4.09
N LEU A 55 -2.64 -5.46 -3.03
CA LEU A 55 -2.14 -6.50 -2.14
C LEU A 55 -2.59 -7.91 -2.54
N ALA A 56 -3.45 -8.04 -3.53
CA ALA A 56 -3.99 -9.32 -3.93
C ALA A 56 -2.94 -10.20 -4.62
N VAL A 57 -3.08 -11.50 -4.44
CA VAL A 57 -2.25 -12.48 -5.16
C VAL A 57 -2.36 -12.22 -6.66
N GLY A 58 -1.24 -12.15 -7.35
CA GLY A 58 -1.18 -11.91 -8.79
C GLY A 58 -1.23 -10.43 -9.18
N SER A 59 -1.31 -9.52 -8.22
CA SER A 59 -1.22 -8.08 -8.49
C SER A 59 0.14 -7.74 -9.09
N PRO A 60 0.21 -6.79 -10.03
CA PRO A 60 1.51 -6.34 -10.56
C PRO A 60 2.39 -5.68 -9.48
N LEU A 61 1.82 -5.39 -8.31
CA LEU A 61 2.53 -4.73 -7.21
C LEU A 61 2.99 -5.73 -6.15
N GLU A 62 2.65 -6.99 -6.29
CA GLU A 62 2.90 -8.00 -5.27
C GLU A 62 4.38 -8.12 -4.90
N THR A 63 5.26 -8.22 -5.90
CA THR A 63 6.69 -8.46 -5.66
C THR A 63 7.32 -7.34 -4.85
N GLY A 64 7.09 -6.08 -5.25
CA GLY A 64 7.64 -4.93 -4.54
C GLY A 64 7.11 -4.81 -3.11
N LEU A 65 5.82 -5.07 -2.93
CA LEU A 65 5.22 -5.02 -1.59
C LEU A 65 5.73 -6.15 -0.71
N ARG A 66 5.94 -7.34 -1.27
CA ARG A 66 6.51 -8.45 -0.53
C ARG A 66 7.93 -8.14 -0.05
N LEU A 67 8.74 -7.50 -0.91
CA LEU A 67 10.08 -7.07 -0.54
C LEU A 67 10.04 -6.05 0.61
N LEU A 68 9.17 -5.05 0.52
CA LEU A 68 9.03 -4.04 1.58
C LEU A 68 8.62 -4.68 2.90
N GLN A 69 7.64 -5.59 2.87
CA GLN A 69 7.22 -6.29 4.08
C GLN A 69 8.39 -7.09 4.68
N GLY A 70 9.16 -7.76 3.84
CA GLY A 70 10.34 -8.53 4.28
C GLY A 70 11.41 -7.65 4.90
N LEU A 71 11.46 -6.37 4.55
CA LEU A 71 12.40 -5.41 5.12
C LEU A 71 11.85 -4.69 6.36
N GLY A 72 10.70 -5.11 6.85
CA GLY A 72 10.15 -4.59 8.09
C GLY A 72 9.13 -3.47 7.94
N VAL A 73 8.77 -3.09 6.72
CA VAL A 73 7.70 -2.11 6.51
C VAL A 73 6.36 -2.79 6.79
N LYS A 74 5.54 -2.21 7.66
CA LYS A 74 4.23 -2.76 7.97
C LYS A 74 3.23 -2.41 6.86
N LEU A 75 2.49 -3.39 6.40
CA LEU A 75 1.46 -3.20 5.39
C LEU A 75 0.10 -3.41 6.06
N ALA A 76 -0.61 -2.31 6.31
CA ALA A 76 -1.87 -2.33 7.03
C ALA A 76 -3.04 -2.22 6.06
N VAL A 77 -4.03 -3.09 6.21
CA VAL A 77 -5.12 -3.24 5.25
C VAL A 77 -6.46 -2.93 5.92
N CYS A 78 -7.24 -2.07 5.28
CA CYS A 78 -8.60 -1.80 5.72
C CYS A 78 -9.49 -3.01 5.43
N GLY A 79 -10.02 -3.65 6.47
CA GLY A 79 -10.83 -4.85 6.32
C GLY A 79 -12.12 -4.63 5.53
N SER A 80 -12.84 -3.54 5.78
CA SER A 80 -14.06 -3.22 5.04
C SER A 80 -13.78 -3.04 3.55
N CYS A 81 -12.66 -2.42 3.22
CA CYS A 81 -12.28 -2.23 1.82
C CYS A 81 -11.89 -3.56 1.17
N ALA A 82 -11.16 -4.40 1.90
CA ALA A 82 -10.79 -5.73 1.39
C ALA A 82 -12.03 -6.57 1.10
N ASP A 83 -13.04 -6.51 1.97
CA ASP A 83 -14.31 -7.19 1.77
C ASP A 83 -15.06 -6.63 0.56
N ARG A 84 -15.13 -5.30 0.47
CA ARG A 84 -15.85 -4.63 -0.62
C ARG A 84 -15.31 -5.04 -1.98
N TYR A 85 -13.98 -5.12 -2.11
CA TYR A 85 -13.34 -5.42 -3.37
C TYR A 85 -12.99 -6.90 -3.56
N GLY A 86 -13.44 -7.75 -2.64
CA GLY A 86 -13.31 -9.19 -2.78
C GLY A 86 -11.89 -9.72 -2.67
N VAL A 87 -11.01 -9.02 -1.94
CA VAL A 87 -9.60 -9.42 -1.80
C VAL A 87 -9.23 -9.89 -0.40
N ALA A 88 -10.18 -9.88 0.54
CA ALA A 88 -9.87 -10.22 1.94
C ALA A 88 -9.27 -11.61 2.10
N ASP A 89 -9.69 -12.57 1.29
CA ASP A 89 -9.20 -13.95 1.30
C ASP A 89 -8.12 -14.21 0.24
N LYS A 90 -7.65 -13.16 -0.42
CA LYS A 90 -6.68 -13.26 -1.52
C LYS A 90 -5.45 -12.40 -1.29
N LEU A 91 -5.23 -11.93 -0.08
CA LEU A 91 -4.07 -11.08 0.20
C LEU A 91 -2.78 -11.88 0.10
N ALA A 92 -1.86 -11.41 -0.71
CA ALA A 92 -0.53 -11.99 -0.83
C ALA A 92 0.36 -11.52 0.32
N VAL A 93 0.15 -10.29 0.77
CA VAL A 93 0.91 -9.63 1.81
C VAL A 93 -0.02 -8.70 2.60
N GLY A 94 0.47 -8.19 3.71
CA GLY A 94 -0.28 -7.24 4.51
C GLY A 94 -1.12 -7.91 5.59
N GLU A 95 -1.61 -7.09 6.51
CA GLU A 95 -2.39 -7.53 7.66
C GLU A 95 -3.64 -6.66 7.78
N ILE A 96 -4.78 -7.30 7.93
CA ILE A 96 -6.04 -6.58 8.13
C ILE A 96 -6.07 -6.00 9.54
N VAL A 97 -6.15 -4.67 9.63
CA VAL A 97 -6.17 -3.97 10.92
C VAL A 97 -7.42 -3.10 11.10
N GLY A 98 -8.21 -2.97 10.06
CA GLY A 98 -9.37 -2.10 10.07
C GLY A 98 -9.00 -0.61 10.13
N MET A 99 -10.02 0.25 10.03
CA MET A 99 -9.80 1.70 10.04
C MET A 99 -9.19 2.19 11.36
N PRO A 100 -9.61 1.68 12.54
CA PRO A 100 -8.95 2.11 13.78
C PRO A 100 -7.44 1.89 13.79
N GLY A 101 -6.98 0.76 13.23
CA GLY A 101 -5.55 0.49 13.14
C GLY A 101 -4.84 1.43 12.18
N ILE A 102 -5.48 1.77 11.07
CA ILE A 102 -4.91 2.73 10.10
C ILE A 102 -4.80 4.11 10.73
N VAL A 103 -5.84 4.57 11.41
CA VAL A 103 -5.81 5.86 12.10
C VAL A 103 -4.73 5.89 13.17
N GLU A 104 -4.54 4.77 13.89
CA GLU A 104 -3.48 4.69 14.90
C GLU A 104 -2.09 4.85 14.26
N TRP A 105 -1.85 4.21 13.11
CA TRP A 105 -0.59 4.41 12.39
C TRP A 105 -0.39 5.88 12.04
N MET A 106 -1.43 6.55 11.54
CA MET A 106 -1.36 7.96 11.17
C MET A 106 -1.09 8.84 12.40
N ALA A 107 -1.74 8.53 13.51
CA ALA A 107 -1.64 9.32 14.73
C ALA A 107 -0.22 9.31 15.32
N GLN A 108 0.50 8.19 15.16
CA GLN A 108 1.85 8.04 15.68
C GLN A 108 2.92 8.57 14.72
N ALA A 109 2.58 8.82 13.47
CA ALA A 109 3.54 9.24 12.45
C ALA A 109 3.91 10.72 12.59
N GLU A 110 5.16 11.03 12.32
CA GLU A 110 5.60 12.41 12.19
C GLU A 110 5.21 12.98 10.84
N LYS A 111 5.17 12.13 9.82
CA LYS A 111 4.80 12.53 8.46
C LYS A 111 3.83 11.50 7.89
N VAL A 112 2.78 11.98 7.24
CA VAL A 112 1.83 11.15 6.51
C VAL A 112 1.78 11.62 5.07
N ILE A 113 1.97 10.70 4.14
CA ILE A 113 1.94 10.97 2.70
C ILE A 113 0.81 10.15 2.09
N THR A 114 -0.07 10.81 1.37
CA THR A 114 -1.17 10.14 0.64
C THR A 114 -0.86 10.11 -0.85
N ILE A 115 -0.99 8.95 -1.43
CA ILE A 115 -0.79 8.77 -2.87
C ILE A 115 -1.99 8.10 -3.51
#